data_728ebc9478dafccff8ece26ace784d98
#
_entry.id   728ebc9478dafccff8ece26ace784d98
#
_cell.length_a   1.000
_cell.length_b   1.000
_cell.length_c   1.000
_cell.angle_alpha   90.00
_cell.angle_beta   90.00
_cell.angle_gamma   90.00
#
_symmetry.space_group_name_H-M   'P 1'
#
loop_
_entity.id
_entity.type
_entity.pdbx_description
1 polymer ?
#
loop_
_entity_poly.entity_id
_entity_poly.type
_entity_poly.pdbx_seq_one_letter_code
_entity_poly.pdbx_strand_id
1 'polypeptide(L)'
;MFIDMIKGPDSKFEFYFYQRMFLRAAMRHRYFFGTFTRAFSKSFLSVMLMMTKCILYPGIKVFITSGGKEQAAGIAKEKVTEIIDLIPSINKEIDWTAGKTKLNGKDYIQVVFKNGSRFDVVATKESSRGGRRHSGLVDEVILVDGEKFSQVIVPMMNVSRRAANGQVDPNDKMNKSQVYITSAGFRDHFSYQKQIQLLVWQVLKPGTAFVMGGTWRTPVKMGLLDRGFVNDLKSDGEPSVSAVRDFSSLLLGLI
;
A
#
# COMPACT_ATOMS: atom_id res chain seq x y z
N MET A 1 12.80 -8.84 -11.12
CA MET A 1 11.57 -8.90 -10.30
C MET A 1 10.43 -9.36 -11.21
N PHE A 2 9.34 -9.98 -10.70
CA PHE A 2 8.22 -10.47 -11.52
C PHE A 2 7.72 -9.43 -12.56
N ILE A 3 7.52 -8.18 -12.12
CA ILE A 3 7.03 -7.12 -12.99
C ILE A 3 8.01 -6.80 -14.12
N ASP A 4 9.32 -6.93 -13.92
CA ASP A 4 10.31 -6.74 -14.99
C ASP A 4 10.19 -7.80 -16.09
N MET A 5 9.67 -8.98 -15.75
CA MET A 5 9.44 -10.06 -16.73
C MET A 5 8.19 -9.81 -17.57
N ILE A 6 7.18 -9.15 -17.02
CA ILE A 6 5.88 -8.95 -17.67
C ILE A 6 5.71 -7.60 -18.37
N LYS A 7 6.61 -6.65 -18.17
CA LYS A 7 6.49 -5.29 -18.73
C LYS A 7 6.67 -5.20 -20.26
N GLY A 8 7.09 -6.27 -20.91
CA GLY A 8 7.37 -6.30 -22.34
C GLY A 8 8.75 -5.73 -22.71
N PRO A 9 9.32 -6.15 -23.84
CA PRO A 9 10.67 -5.77 -24.23
C PRO A 9 10.82 -4.28 -24.57
N ASP A 10 9.77 -3.64 -25.10
CA ASP A 10 9.80 -2.23 -25.54
C ASP A 10 9.41 -1.24 -24.44
N SER A 11 9.11 -1.73 -23.25
CA SER A 11 8.70 -0.87 -22.14
C SER A 11 9.87 -0.04 -21.61
N LYS A 12 9.75 1.29 -21.70
CA LYS A 12 10.69 2.24 -21.10
C LYS A 12 10.50 2.42 -19.60
N PHE A 13 9.47 1.79 -19.03
CA PHE A 13 9.18 1.90 -17.61
C PHE A 13 10.19 1.11 -16.78
N GLU A 14 10.81 1.77 -15.82
CA GLU A 14 11.73 1.16 -14.87
C GLU A 14 11.43 1.59 -13.44
N PHE A 15 11.47 0.61 -12.54
CA PHE A 15 11.38 0.92 -11.13
C PHE A 15 12.70 1.48 -10.60
N TYR A 16 12.63 2.55 -9.83
CA TYR A 16 13.73 2.98 -8.97
C TYR A 16 14.05 1.91 -7.91
N PHE A 17 15.27 1.93 -7.42
CA PHE A 17 15.72 0.95 -6.41
C PHE A 17 14.82 0.90 -5.18
N TYR A 18 14.41 2.05 -4.64
CA TYR A 18 13.53 2.10 -3.46
C TYR A 18 12.12 1.52 -3.73
N GLN A 19 11.61 1.67 -4.94
CA GLN A 19 10.33 1.09 -5.36
C GLN A 19 10.40 -0.44 -5.41
N ARG A 20 11.51 -0.97 -5.94
CA ARG A 20 11.80 -2.42 -5.92
C ARG A 20 11.90 -2.96 -4.49
N MET A 21 12.59 -2.22 -3.61
CA MET A 21 12.72 -2.55 -2.18
C MET A 21 11.34 -2.59 -1.51
N PHE A 22 10.52 -1.56 -1.72
CA PHE A 22 9.15 -1.49 -1.20
C PHE A 22 8.33 -2.71 -1.61
N LEU A 23 8.20 -2.96 -2.92
CA LEU A 23 7.40 -4.06 -3.43
C LEU A 23 7.90 -5.42 -2.91
N ARG A 24 9.22 -5.62 -2.92
CA ARG A 24 9.83 -6.86 -2.42
C ARG A 24 9.57 -7.08 -0.93
N ALA A 25 9.72 -6.06 -0.12
CA ALA A 25 9.50 -6.15 1.33
C ALA A 25 8.03 -6.38 1.66
N ALA A 26 7.12 -5.62 1.05
CA ALA A 26 5.68 -5.74 1.28
C ALA A 26 5.08 -7.07 0.75
N MET A 27 5.74 -7.73 -0.22
CA MET A 27 5.38 -9.07 -0.69
C MET A 27 5.93 -10.20 0.18
N ARG A 28 7.02 -9.97 0.92
CA ARG A 28 7.71 -11.04 1.67
C ARG A 28 7.35 -11.10 3.15
N HIS A 29 6.92 -9.96 3.71
CA HIS A 29 6.62 -9.86 5.13
C HIS A 29 5.10 -9.81 5.35
N ARG A 30 4.66 -10.42 6.43
CA ARG A 30 3.25 -10.39 6.84
C ARG A 30 2.81 -8.97 7.23
N TYR A 31 3.70 -8.22 7.86
CA TYR A 31 3.46 -6.83 8.25
C TYR A 31 4.50 -5.93 7.59
N PHE A 32 4.01 -4.91 6.91
CA PHE A 32 4.85 -3.88 6.32
C PHE A 32 4.37 -2.52 6.80
N PHE A 33 5.30 -1.67 7.22
CA PHE A 33 5.02 -0.28 7.57
C PHE A 33 5.96 0.65 6.82
N GLY A 34 5.39 1.56 6.04
CA GLY A 34 6.14 2.54 5.25
C GLY A 34 5.84 3.98 5.66
N THR A 35 6.87 4.73 6.07
CA THR A 35 6.77 6.17 6.33
C THR A 35 7.56 6.93 5.28
N PHE A 36 6.86 7.67 4.42
CA PHE A 36 7.46 8.33 3.26
C PHE A 36 7.00 9.76 3.11
N THR A 37 7.86 10.62 2.60
CA THR A 37 7.52 11.98 2.19
C THR A 37 6.59 12.01 0.97
N ARG A 38 6.15 13.19 0.57
CA ARG A 38 5.48 13.41 -0.73
C ARG A 38 6.41 13.03 -1.90
N ALA A 39 5.82 12.81 -3.06
CA ALA A 39 6.51 12.41 -4.30
C ALA A 39 7.26 11.06 -4.23
N PHE A 40 6.98 10.23 -3.22
CA PHE A 40 7.58 8.91 -3.06
C PHE A 40 6.83 7.79 -3.82
N SER A 41 5.94 8.16 -4.73
CA SER A 41 5.08 7.24 -5.51
C SER A 41 4.24 6.27 -4.65
N LYS A 42 3.86 6.68 -3.43
CA LYS A 42 3.14 5.84 -2.46
C LYS A 42 1.90 5.18 -3.07
N SER A 43 1.01 5.97 -3.63
CA SER A 43 -0.27 5.49 -4.18
C SER A 43 -0.07 4.55 -5.37
N PHE A 44 0.87 4.87 -6.27
CA PHE A 44 1.23 3.99 -7.38
C PHE A 44 1.74 2.63 -6.87
N LEU A 45 2.67 2.64 -5.91
CA LEU A 45 3.24 1.42 -5.33
C LEU A 45 2.20 0.61 -4.56
N SER A 46 1.26 1.28 -3.89
CA SER A 46 0.14 0.64 -3.18
C SER A 46 -0.75 -0.16 -4.13
N VAL A 47 -1.19 0.46 -5.22
CA VAL A 47 -2.05 -0.19 -6.22
C VAL A 47 -1.28 -1.29 -6.94
N MET A 48 -0.04 -1.02 -7.36
CA MET A 48 0.84 -2.01 -8.00
C MET A 48 1.04 -3.25 -7.11
N LEU A 49 1.26 -3.05 -5.81
CA LEU A 49 1.39 -4.13 -4.84
C LEU A 49 0.12 -4.99 -4.79
N MET A 50 -1.06 -4.36 -4.71
CA MET A 50 -2.33 -5.09 -4.61
C MET A 50 -2.64 -5.84 -5.90
N MET A 51 -2.40 -5.24 -7.07
CA MET A 51 -2.56 -5.93 -8.36
C MET A 51 -1.58 -7.10 -8.48
N THR A 52 -0.33 -6.91 -8.09
CA THR A 52 0.69 -7.99 -8.09
C THR A 52 0.28 -9.15 -7.17
N LYS A 53 -0.26 -8.87 -5.98
CA LYS A 53 -0.82 -9.90 -5.10
C LYS A 53 -1.97 -10.67 -5.77
N CYS A 54 -2.86 -9.97 -6.46
CA CYS A 54 -3.97 -10.59 -7.17
C CYS A 54 -3.50 -11.52 -8.30
N ILE A 55 -2.46 -11.15 -9.02
CA ILE A 55 -1.93 -11.97 -10.12
C ILE A 55 -1.21 -13.22 -9.57
N LEU A 56 -0.38 -13.06 -8.54
CA LEU A 56 0.49 -14.14 -8.04
C LEU A 56 -0.23 -15.12 -7.09
N TYR A 57 -1.33 -14.72 -6.48
CA TYR A 57 -2.04 -15.53 -5.48
C TYR A 57 -3.50 -15.76 -5.89
N PRO A 58 -3.81 -16.80 -6.68
CA PRO A 58 -5.15 -17.08 -7.18
C PRO A 58 -6.21 -17.10 -6.07
N GLY A 59 -7.36 -16.47 -6.33
CA GLY A 59 -8.46 -16.38 -5.39
C GLY A 59 -8.25 -15.44 -4.19
N ILE A 60 -7.14 -14.69 -4.12
CA ILE A 60 -6.91 -13.73 -3.06
C ILE A 60 -7.90 -12.57 -3.13
N LYS A 61 -8.37 -12.13 -1.96
CA LYS A 61 -9.20 -10.93 -1.81
C LYS A 61 -8.40 -9.88 -1.06
N VAL A 62 -8.06 -8.79 -1.71
CA VAL A 62 -7.28 -7.70 -1.13
C VAL A 62 -8.04 -6.39 -1.18
N PHE A 63 -7.68 -5.44 -0.33
CA PHE A 63 -8.29 -4.11 -0.36
C PHE A 63 -7.28 -3.01 -0.07
N ILE A 64 -7.62 -1.79 -0.51
CA ILE A 64 -7.01 -0.55 -0.05
C ILE A 64 -8.09 0.26 0.70
N THR A 65 -7.70 0.87 1.79
CA THR A 65 -8.49 1.85 2.52
C THR A 65 -7.63 3.05 2.90
N SER A 66 -8.26 4.21 3.06
CA SER A 66 -7.64 5.42 3.59
C SER A 66 -8.64 6.19 4.46
N GLY A 67 -8.21 7.27 5.08
CA GLY A 67 -9.09 8.14 5.89
C GLY A 67 -10.29 8.73 5.12
N GLY A 68 -10.18 8.90 3.80
CA GLY A 68 -11.24 9.40 2.91
C GLY A 68 -11.59 8.41 1.79
N LYS A 69 -12.86 7.99 1.71
CA LYS A 69 -13.33 6.97 0.76
C LYS A 69 -13.27 7.40 -0.71
N GLU A 70 -13.81 8.58 -1.01
CA GLU A 70 -13.89 9.09 -2.39
C GLU A 70 -12.51 9.38 -2.95
N GLN A 71 -11.65 9.96 -2.13
CA GLN A 71 -10.26 10.21 -2.50
C GLN A 71 -9.50 8.91 -2.79
N ALA A 72 -9.67 7.88 -1.95
CA ALA A 72 -9.04 6.57 -2.15
C ALA A 72 -9.51 5.90 -3.44
N ALA A 73 -10.80 5.98 -3.77
CA ALA A 73 -11.37 5.42 -4.99
C ALA A 73 -10.85 6.14 -6.24
N GLY A 74 -10.84 7.49 -6.21
CA GLY A 74 -10.32 8.29 -7.32
C GLY A 74 -8.85 8.01 -7.62
N ILE A 75 -8.02 8.01 -6.58
CA ILE A 75 -6.58 7.70 -6.71
C ILE A 75 -6.37 6.28 -7.21
N ALA A 76 -7.09 5.30 -6.67
CA ALA A 76 -6.94 3.92 -7.10
C ALA A 76 -7.34 3.72 -8.57
N LYS A 77 -8.41 4.35 -9.04
CA LYS A 77 -8.82 4.33 -10.45
C LYS A 77 -7.73 4.88 -11.36
N GLU A 78 -7.22 6.07 -11.05
CA GLU A 78 -6.13 6.71 -11.81
C GLU A 78 -4.91 5.78 -11.88
N LYS A 79 -4.48 5.23 -10.73
CA LYS A 79 -3.28 4.39 -10.68
C LYS A 79 -3.48 3.01 -11.33
N VAL A 80 -4.68 2.43 -11.29
CA VAL A 80 -4.97 1.20 -12.05
C VAL A 80 -4.83 1.46 -13.55
N THR A 81 -5.39 2.56 -14.05
CA THR A 81 -5.27 2.94 -15.47
C THR A 81 -3.81 3.17 -15.86
N GLU A 82 -3.08 3.98 -15.08
CA GLU A 82 -1.65 4.23 -15.28
C GLU A 82 -0.82 2.92 -15.34
N ILE A 83 -1.09 1.98 -14.44
CA ILE A 83 -0.38 0.69 -14.40
C ILE A 83 -0.69 -0.16 -15.63
N ILE A 84 -1.93 -0.18 -16.10
CA ILE A 84 -2.34 -0.91 -17.29
C ILE A 84 -1.66 -0.32 -18.54
N ASP A 85 -1.56 1.00 -18.62
CA ASP A 85 -0.90 1.68 -19.74
C ASP A 85 0.61 1.44 -19.75
N LEU A 86 1.24 1.45 -18.58
CA LEU A 86 2.68 1.18 -18.44
C LEU A 86 3.05 -0.30 -18.65
N ILE A 87 2.14 -1.22 -18.29
CA ILE A 87 2.36 -2.67 -18.34
C ILE A 87 1.11 -3.37 -18.92
N PRO A 88 0.92 -3.32 -20.25
CA PRO A 88 -0.28 -3.84 -20.90
C PRO A 88 -0.57 -5.34 -20.65
N SER A 89 0.45 -6.13 -20.30
CA SER A 89 0.27 -7.54 -19.95
C SER A 89 -0.62 -7.72 -18.70
N ILE A 90 -0.61 -6.77 -17.76
CA ILE A 90 -1.49 -6.79 -16.58
C ILE A 90 -2.96 -6.69 -16.99
N ASN A 91 -3.26 -5.92 -18.04
CA ASN A 91 -4.62 -5.81 -18.57
C ASN A 91 -5.20 -7.16 -19.02
N LYS A 92 -4.37 -8.04 -19.53
CA LYS A 92 -4.77 -9.39 -19.97
C LYS A 92 -5.21 -10.30 -18.80
N GLU A 93 -4.74 -10.02 -17.60
CA GLU A 93 -5.09 -10.75 -16.37
C GLU A 93 -6.41 -10.29 -15.76
N ILE A 94 -6.89 -9.09 -16.12
CA ILE A 94 -8.14 -8.53 -15.59
C ILE A 94 -9.34 -9.15 -16.29
N ASP A 95 -10.37 -9.45 -15.53
CA ASP A 95 -11.65 -9.95 -16.04
C ASP A 95 -12.59 -8.77 -16.32
N TRP A 96 -12.69 -8.40 -17.60
CA TRP A 96 -13.56 -7.33 -18.10
C TRP A 96 -14.98 -7.77 -18.39
N THR A 97 -15.38 -9.00 -18.03
CA THR A 97 -16.77 -9.45 -18.19
C THR A 97 -17.71 -8.47 -17.51
N ALA A 98 -18.82 -8.15 -18.17
CA ALA A 98 -19.79 -7.16 -17.68
C ALA A 98 -20.19 -7.39 -16.22
N GLY A 99 -20.08 -6.35 -15.42
CA GLY A 99 -20.45 -6.36 -13.99
C GLY A 99 -19.36 -6.87 -13.02
N LYS A 100 -18.27 -7.46 -13.51
CA LYS A 100 -17.17 -7.95 -12.64
C LYS A 100 -16.22 -6.83 -12.24
N THR A 101 -15.47 -6.26 -13.17
CA THR A 101 -14.58 -5.13 -12.89
C THR A 101 -15.36 -3.82 -12.98
N LYS A 102 -15.24 -2.97 -11.94
CA LYS A 102 -15.98 -1.70 -11.80
C LYS A 102 -14.98 -0.59 -11.45
N LEU A 103 -14.59 0.21 -12.44
CA LEU A 103 -13.68 1.36 -12.25
C LEU A 103 -14.43 2.71 -12.23
N ASN A 104 -15.71 2.76 -12.59
CA ASN A 104 -16.46 4.00 -12.77
C ASN A 104 -17.33 4.39 -11.56
N GLY A 105 -17.22 3.70 -10.43
CA GLY A 105 -17.91 4.08 -9.20
C GLY A 105 -17.27 5.28 -8.52
N LYS A 106 -18.07 6.26 -8.07
CA LYS A 106 -17.56 7.39 -7.27
C LYS A 106 -16.94 6.93 -5.95
N ASP A 107 -17.57 5.93 -5.32
CA ASP A 107 -17.25 5.50 -3.96
C ASP A 107 -16.70 4.08 -3.87
N TYR A 108 -16.71 3.33 -4.94
CA TYR A 108 -16.36 1.92 -4.92
C TYR A 108 -15.68 1.52 -6.22
N ILE A 109 -14.50 0.98 -6.08
CA ILE A 109 -13.74 0.39 -7.18
C ILE A 109 -13.52 -1.08 -6.86
N GLN A 110 -13.70 -1.91 -7.88
CA GLN A 110 -13.41 -3.33 -7.83
C GLN A 110 -12.71 -3.75 -9.11
N VAL A 111 -11.56 -4.38 -8.96
CA VAL A 111 -10.85 -5.04 -10.07
C VAL A 111 -10.87 -6.54 -9.80
N VAL A 112 -11.44 -7.29 -10.72
CA VAL A 112 -11.49 -8.76 -10.67
C VAL A 112 -10.51 -9.32 -11.67
N PHE A 113 -9.76 -10.34 -11.28
CA PHE A 113 -8.78 -11.02 -12.12
C PHE A 113 -9.31 -12.37 -12.58
N LYS A 114 -8.86 -12.84 -13.75
CA LYS A 114 -9.29 -14.11 -14.36
C LYS A 114 -9.05 -15.34 -13.47
N ASN A 115 -8.04 -15.26 -12.58
CA ASN A 115 -7.73 -16.31 -11.60
C ASN A 115 -8.64 -16.30 -10.36
N GLY A 116 -9.73 -15.50 -10.36
CA GLY A 116 -10.68 -15.38 -9.27
C GLY A 116 -10.26 -14.43 -8.14
N SER A 117 -9.12 -13.79 -8.26
CA SER A 117 -8.67 -12.79 -7.29
C SER A 117 -9.44 -11.48 -7.44
N ARG A 118 -9.47 -10.69 -6.35
CA ARG A 118 -10.17 -9.42 -6.32
C ARG A 118 -9.43 -8.37 -5.51
N PHE A 119 -9.35 -7.19 -6.06
CA PHE A 119 -8.88 -5.98 -5.42
C PHE A 119 -10.02 -4.98 -5.29
N ASP A 120 -10.30 -4.50 -4.07
CA ASP A 120 -11.36 -3.53 -3.78
C ASP A 120 -10.79 -2.27 -3.11
N VAL A 121 -11.45 -1.13 -3.30
CA VAL A 121 -11.31 0.03 -2.43
C VAL A 121 -12.46 0.03 -1.42
N VAL A 122 -12.14 0.10 -0.13
CA VAL A 122 -13.11 -0.02 0.97
C VAL A 122 -13.06 1.22 1.85
N ALA A 123 -14.23 1.72 2.25
CA ALA A 123 -14.31 2.78 3.24
C ALA A 123 -14.03 2.28 4.66
N THR A 124 -13.48 3.15 5.49
CA THR A 124 -13.31 2.94 6.95
C THR A 124 -14.61 3.16 7.71
N LYS A 125 -15.74 2.59 7.25
CA LYS A 125 -17.05 2.75 7.89
C LYS A 125 -17.50 1.45 8.57
N GLU A 126 -18.36 1.54 9.58
CA GLU A 126 -18.93 0.38 10.26
C GLU A 126 -19.65 -0.60 9.32
N SER A 127 -20.28 -0.09 8.27
CA SER A 127 -20.90 -0.92 7.23
C SER A 127 -19.92 -1.84 6.49
N SER A 128 -18.61 -1.60 6.62
CA SER A 128 -17.57 -2.44 6.04
C SER A 128 -17.18 -3.65 6.89
N ARG A 129 -17.67 -3.76 8.14
CA ARG A 129 -17.32 -4.84 9.10
C ARG A 129 -17.53 -6.27 8.57
N GLY A 130 -18.47 -6.48 7.65
CA GLY A 130 -18.76 -7.80 7.07
C GLY A 130 -17.79 -8.27 5.97
N GLY A 131 -16.94 -7.39 5.49
CA GLY A 131 -16.07 -7.63 4.34
C GLY A 131 -14.81 -8.41 4.67
N ARG A 132 -14.86 -9.74 4.61
CA ARG A 132 -13.69 -10.60 4.87
C ARG A 132 -12.69 -10.55 3.71
N ARG A 133 -11.43 -10.23 4.03
CA ARG A 133 -10.30 -10.13 3.08
C ARG A 133 -9.09 -10.87 3.62
N HIS A 134 -8.19 -11.29 2.71
CA HIS A 134 -6.98 -12.02 3.06
C HIS A 134 -5.80 -11.10 3.32
N SER A 135 -5.80 -9.92 2.71
CA SER A 135 -4.76 -8.90 2.86
C SER A 135 -5.36 -7.51 2.68
N GLY A 136 -4.79 -6.52 3.35
CA GLY A 136 -5.22 -5.13 3.23
C GLY A 136 -4.05 -4.16 3.27
N LEU A 137 -4.27 -3.01 2.65
CA LEU A 137 -3.39 -1.86 2.71
C LEU A 137 -4.18 -0.68 3.27
N VAL A 138 -3.60 -0.04 4.27
CA VAL A 138 -4.12 1.20 4.86
C VAL A 138 -3.20 2.33 4.41
N ASP A 139 -3.71 3.18 3.53
CA ASP A 139 -2.99 4.36 3.05
C ASP A 139 -3.30 5.56 3.95
N GLU A 140 -2.32 6.41 4.15
CA GLU A 140 -2.34 7.56 5.08
C GLU A 140 -2.92 7.16 6.46
N VAL A 141 -2.27 6.18 7.10
CA VAL A 141 -2.68 5.64 8.42
C VAL A 141 -2.86 6.75 9.47
N ILE A 142 -2.11 7.84 9.36
CA ILE A 142 -2.22 9.00 10.26
C ILE A 142 -3.60 9.69 10.21
N LEU A 143 -4.35 9.50 9.13
CA LEU A 143 -5.70 10.08 8.97
C LEU A 143 -6.80 9.11 9.43
N VAL A 144 -6.44 7.91 9.85
CA VAL A 144 -7.39 6.89 10.29
C VAL A 144 -7.57 6.96 11.78
N ASP A 145 -8.80 6.96 12.23
CA ASP A 145 -9.15 6.88 13.64
C ASP A 145 -8.74 5.53 14.24
N GLY A 146 -8.09 5.54 15.41
CA GLY A 146 -7.51 4.35 16.05
C GLY A 146 -8.55 3.31 16.47
N GLU A 147 -9.74 3.76 16.87
CA GLU A 147 -10.85 2.86 17.25
C GLU A 147 -11.39 2.14 16.00
N LYS A 148 -11.67 2.88 14.92
CA LYS A 148 -12.08 2.30 13.64
C LYS A 148 -11.02 1.38 13.06
N PHE A 149 -9.75 1.73 13.21
CA PHE A 149 -8.65 0.88 12.80
C PHE A 149 -8.71 -0.48 13.49
N SER A 150 -8.83 -0.51 14.81
CA SER A 150 -8.82 -1.75 15.59
C SER A 150 -10.12 -2.56 15.47
N GLN A 151 -11.27 -1.90 15.43
CA GLN A 151 -12.57 -2.57 15.43
C GLN A 151 -13.10 -2.96 14.04
N VAL A 152 -12.67 -2.27 12.98
CA VAL A 152 -13.17 -2.50 11.62
C VAL A 152 -12.08 -3.03 10.71
N ILE A 153 -10.97 -2.30 10.56
CA ILE A 153 -9.95 -2.60 9.54
C ILE A 153 -9.19 -3.88 9.87
N VAL A 154 -8.70 -4.01 11.11
CA VAL A 154 -7.91 -5.20 11.51
C VAL A 154 -8.72 -6.50 11.40
N PRO A 155 -9.98 -6.57 11.88
CA PRO A 155 -10.80 -7.78 11.72
C PRO A 155 -11.07 -8.15 10.25
N MET A 156 -11.18 -7.19 9.35
CA MET A 156 -11.37 -7.45 7.91
C MET A 156 -10.20 -8.24 7.31
N MET A 157 -8.98 -8.04 7.79
CA MET A 157 -7.76 -8.68 7.32
C MET A 157 -7.46 -10.03 7.98
N ASN A 158 -8.39 -10.59 8.76
CA ASN A 158 -8.12 -11.74 9.60
C ASN A 158 -8.65 -13.08 9.02
N VAL A 159 -8.78 -13.18 7.72
CA VAL A 159 -9.23 -14.40 7.05
C VAL A 159 -8.10 -15.04 6.26
N SER A 160 -7.92 -16.34 6.43
CA SER A 160 -6.94 -17.10 5.68
C SER A 160 -7.47 -17.44 4.28
N ARG A 161 -6.62 -17.34 3.26
CA ARG A 161 -6.91 -17.77 1.90
C ARG A 161 -6.96 -19.30 1.84
N ARG A 162 -7.88 -19.82 1.04
CA ARG A 162 -7.92 -21.23 0.70
C ARG A 162 -7.25 -21.45 -0.65
N ALA A 163 -6.40 -22.46 -0.74
CA ALA A 163 -5.85 -22.92 -2.01
C ALA A 163 -6.94 -23.58 -2.89
N ALA A 164 -6.62 -23.90 -4.14
CA ALA A 164 -7.57 -24.51 -5.07
C ALA A 164 -8.19 -25.83 -4.56
N ASN A 165 -7.46 -26.56 -3.71
CA ASN A 165 -7.95 -27.77 -3.05
C ASN A 165 -8.87 -27.50 -1.83
N GLY A 166 -9.21 -26.22 -1.57
CA GLY A 166 -10.05 -25.80 -0.44
C GLY A 166 -9.36 -25.75 0.93
N GLN A 167 -8.10 -26.17 1.03
CA GLN A 167 -7.34 -26.17 2.26
C GLN A 167 -6.67 -24.82 2.53
N VAL A 168 -6.40 -24.54 3.81
CA VAL A 168 -5.63 -23.37 4.23
C VAL A 168 -4.17 -23.81 4.42
N ASP A 169 -3.26 -23.14 3.72
CA ASP A 169 -1.83 -23.27 3.99
C ASP A 169 -1.46 -22.36 5.17
N PRO A 170 -1.07 -22.90 6.32
CA PRO A 170 -0.69 -22.11 7.49
C PRO A 170 0.60 -21.30 7.25
N ASN A 171 1.44 -21.70 6.29
CA ASN A 171 2.69 -21.04 5.95
C ASN A 171 2.53 -19.97 4.86
N ASP A 172 1.33 -19.80 4.29
CA ASP A 172 1.08 -18.75 3.30
C ASP A 172 1.22 -17.37 3.95
N LYS A 173 2.32 -16.67 3.63
CA LYS A 173 2.64 -15.34 4.16
C LYS A 173 1.63 -14.27 3.76
N MET A 174 0.82 -14.51 2.72
CA MET A 174 -0.24 -13.59 2.31
C MET A 174 -1.47 -13.68 3.20
N ASN A 175 -1.61 -14.75 3.97
CA ASN A 175 -2.67 -14.86 4.95
C ASN A 175 -2.51 -13.79 6.03
N LYS A 176 -3.55 -12.93 6.16
CA LYS A 176 -3.59 -11.87 7.15
C LYS A 176 -2.46 -10.84 6.96
N SER A 177 -1.98 -10.66 5.74
CA SER A 177 -0.95 -9.68 5.41
C SER A 177 -1.50 -8.26 5.54
N GLN A 178 -0.76 -7.40 6.22
CA GLN A 178 -1.14 -6.04 6.56
C GLN A 178 -0.05 -5.07 6.11
N VAL A 179 -0.44 -4.12 5.30
CA VAL A 179 0.44 -3.08 4.78
C VAL A 179 -0.05 -1.72 5.26
N TYR A 180 0.83 -0.95 5.85
CA TYR A 180 0.56 0.37 6.39
C TYR A 180 1.47 1.38 5.72
N ILE A 181 0.89 2.45 5.18
CA ILE A 181 1.64 3.53 4.54
C ILE A 181 1.15 4.85 5.11
N THR A 182 2.08 5.74 5.38
CA THR A 182 1.77 7.06 5.90
C THR A 182 2.85 8.07 5.55
N SER A 183 2.52 9.32 5.67
CA SER A 183 3.47 10.41 5.86
C SER A 183 3.94 10.46 7.32
N ALA A 184 5.02 11.18 7.61
CA ALA A 184 5.45 11.39 9.00
C ALA A 184 4.37 12.14 9.80
N GLY A 185 4.13 11.72 11.02
CA GLY A 185 3.09 12.25 11.90
C GLY A 185 3.56 12.54 13.32
N PHE A 186 2.62 12.69 14.24
CA PHE A 186 2.87 12.96 15.65
C PHE A 186 3.08 11.67 16.44
N ARG A 187 3.86 11.74 17.53
CA ARG A 187 4.19 10.59 18.38
C ARG A 187 3.03 10.08 19.22
N ASP A 188 2.07 10.93 19.54
CA ASP A 188 0.87 10.61 20.30
C ASP A 188 -0.17 9.85 19.48
N HIS A 189 -0.02 9.81 18.13
CA HIS A 189 -0.92 9.07 17.28
C HIS A 189 -0.65 7.55 17.32
N PHE A 190 -1.71 6.73 17.29
CA PHE A 190 -1.62 5.26 17.35
C PHE A 190 -0.73 4.66 16.23
N SER A 191 -0.62 5.33 15.09
CA SER A 191 0.22 4.89 13.98
C SER A 191 1.70 4.86 14.36
N TYR A 192 2.16 5.77 15.21
CA TYR A 192 3.52 5.77 15.73
C TYR A 192 3.76 4.55 16.63
N GLN A 193 2.84 4.27 17.56
CA GLN A 193 2.93 3.09 18.42
C GLN A 193 2.94 1.79 17.58
N LYS A 194 2.12 1.75 16.52
CA LYS A 194 2.10 0.63 15.58
C LYS A 194 3.43 0.48 14.84
N GLN A 195 4.04 1.57 14.40
CA GLN A 195 5.34 1.58 13.76
C GLN A 195 6.43 1.04 14.70
N ILE A 196 6.48 1.52 15.95
CA ILE A 196 7.43 1.03 16.96
C ILE A 196 7.22 -0.46 17.23
N GLN A 197 5.99 -0.91 17.40
CA GLN A 197 5.67 -2.34 17.58
C GLN A 197 6.25 -3.18 16.44
N LEU A 198 6.07 -2.76 15.19
CA LEU A 198 6.56 -3.49 14.03
C LEU A 198 8.09 -3.43 13.88
N LEU A 199 8.72 -2.32 14.29
CA LEU A 199 10.18 -2.22 14.40
C LEU A 199 10.74 -3.25 15.40
N VAL A 200 10.14 -3.36 16.56
CA VAL A 200 10.50 -4.37 17.56
C VAL A 200 10.32 -5.78 16.98
N TRP A 201 9.21 -6.04 16.28
CA TRP A 201 8.99 -7.34 15.64
C TRP A 201 9.99 -7.64 14.51
N GLN A 202 10.41 -6.62 13.76
CA GLN A 202 11.45 -6.79 12.74
C GLN A 202 12.74 -7.34 13.31
N VAL A 203 13.10 -6.92 14.53
CA VAL A 203 14.33 -7.36 15.23
C VAL A 203 14.09 -8.71 15.93
N LEU A 204 13.01 -8.82 16.72
CA LEU A 204 12.79 -9.99 17.57
C LEU A 204 12.18 -11.20 16.82
N LYS A 205 11.51 -10.96 15.68
CA LYS A 205 10.84 -11.98 14.85
C LYS A 205 11.20 -11.80 13.38
N PRO A 206 12.45 -12.07 12.98
CA PRO A 206 12.92 -11.86 11.61
C PRO A 206 12.00 -12.50 10.58
N GLY A 207 11.72 -11.78 9.50
CA GLY A 207 10.85 -12.24 8.42
C GLY A 207 9.33 -12.03 8.66
N THR A 208 8.92 -11.58 9.86
CA THR A 208 7.50 -11.33 10.17
C THR A 208 7.09 -9.91 9.79
N ALA A 209 7.88 -8.91 10.15
CA ALA A 209 7.63 -7.51 9.89
C ALA A 209 8.78 -6.83 9.16
N PHE A 210 8.47 -5.77 8.42
CA PHE A 210 9.44 -4.90 7.81
C PHE A 210 8.96 -3.44 7.90
N VAL A 211 9.79 -2.59 8.47
CA VAL A 211 9.56 -1.15 8.55
C VAL A 211 10.54 -0.44 7.61
N MET A 212 10.02 0.41 6.77
CA MET A 212 10.79 1.16 5.79
C MET A 212 10.45 2.65 5.90
N GLY A 213 11.47 3.48 5.81
CA GLY A 213 11.32 4.92 5.75
C GLY A 213 12.04 5.52 4.56
N GLY A 214 11.56 6.69 4.10
CA GLY A 214 12.20 7.43 3.04
C GLY A 214 12.16 8.93 3.28
N THR A 215 13.30 9.59 3.04
CA THR A 215 13.45 11.03 3.19
C THR A 215 13.17 11.73 1.87
N TRP A 216 12.85 13.03 1.91
CA TRP A 216 12.67 13.89 0.73
C TRP A 216 13.90 13.91 -0.22
N ARG A 217 15.10 13.56 0.28
CA ARG A 217 16.33 13.48 -0.52
C ARG A 217 16.23 12.43 -1.63
N THR A 218 15.54 11.33 -1.37
CA THR A 218 15.37 10.24 -2.36
C THR A 218 14.57 10.70 -3.58
N PRO A 219 13.34 11.22 -3.48
CA PRO A 219 12.62 11.73 -4.64
C PRO A 219 13.30 12.92 -5.32
N VAL A 220 14.02 13.79 -4.59
CA VAL A 220 14.82 14.86 -5.21
C VAL A 220 15.94 14.28 -6.07
N LYS A 221 16.69 13.29 -5.55
CA LYS A 221 17.75 12.62 -6.30
C LYS A 221 17.23 11.92 -7.56
N MET A 222 15.97 11.47 -7.55
CA MET A 222 15.34 10.79 -8.67
C MET A 222 14.59 11.75 -9.63
N GLY A 223 14.65 13.06 -9.39
CA GLY A 223 13.95 14.06 -10.22
C GLY A 223 12.42 14.05 -10.05
N LEU A 224 11.89 13.40 -9.02
CA LEU A 224 10.45 13.30 -8.74
C LEU A 224 9.94 14.46 -7.86
N LEU A 225 10.84 15.18 -7.21
CA LEU A 225 10.56 16.31 -6.34
C LEU A 225 11.55 17.42 -6.62
N ASP A 226 11.06 18.65 -6.81
CA ASP A 226 11.94 19.80 -6.99
C ASP A 226 12.64 20.18 -5.68
N ARG A 227 13.94 20.45 -5.78
CA ARG A 227 14.76 20.88 -4.63
C ARG A 227 14.43 22.30 -4.18
N GLY A 228 14.09 23.19 -5.14
CA GLY A 228 13.68 24.56 -4.85
C GLY A 228 12.44 24.57 -3.96
N PHE A 229 11.41 23.84 -4.34
CA PHE A 229 10.19 23.66 -3.55
C PHE A 229 10.45 23.20 -2.10
N VAL A 230 11.41 22.26 -1.90
CA VAL A 230 11.78 21.81 -0.55
C VAL A 230 12.47 22.92 0.26
N ASN A 231 13.31 23.74 -0.41
CA ASN A 231 13.98 24.85 0.25
C ASN A 231 12.99 25.95 0.64
N ASP A 232 12.03 26.27 -0.23
CA ASP A 232 10.97 27.24 0.04
C ASP A 232 10.16 26.85 1.27
N LEU A 233 9.71 25.59 1.33
CA LEU A 233 9.00 25.05 2.50
C LEU A 233 9.78 25.12 3.81
N LYS A 234 11.12 25.04 3.74
CA LYS A 234 11.97 25.19 4.93
C LYS A 234 12.11 26.65 5.35
N SER A 235 12.09 27.57 4.39
CA SER A 235 12.24 29.01 4.63
C SER A 235 10.98 29.62 5.21
N ASP A 236 9.82 29.12 4.86
CA ASP A 236 8.51 29.63 5.31
C ASP A 236 8.22 29.42 6.81
N GLY A 237 9.14 28.75 7.54
CA GLY A 237 9.05 28.59 9.00
C GLY A 237 7.87 27.74 9.49
N GLU A 238 6.89 27.51 8.64
CA GLU A 238 5.82 26.54 8.92
C GLU A 238 6.30 25.14 8.50
N PRO A 239 6.39 24.19 9.44
CA PRO A 239 6.52 22.82 9.04
C PRO A 239 5.21 22.40 8.39
N SER A 240 5.05 22.60 7.09
CA SER A 240 4.06 21.84 6.32
C SER A 240 4.49 20.38 6.43
N VAL A 241 3.94 19.81 7.44
CA VAL A 241 4.36 18.64 8.20
C VAL A 241 4.63 17.42 7.32
N SER A 242 3.94 17.30 6.20
CA SER A 242 4.00 16.11 5.35
C SER A 242 5.09 16.14 4.28
N ALA A 243 5.61 17.29 3.90
CA ALA A 243 6.57 17.40 2.81
C ALA A 243 8.04 17.35 3.29
N VAL A 244 8.33 17.83 4.50
CA VAL A 244 9.68 17.96 5.04
C VAL A 244 9.95 17.05 6.23
N ARG A 245 8.94 16.68 7.02
CA ARG A 245 9.11 15.67 8.06
C ARG A 245 9.38 14.32 7.42
N ASP A 246 10.54 13.82 7.68
CA ASP A 246 11.01 12.54 7.17
C ASP A 246 11.16 11.52 8.32
N PHE A 247 11.42 10.28 7.93
CA PHE A 247 11.64 9.17 8.84
C PHE A 247 12.78 9.44 9.83
N SER A 248 13.80 10.20 9.43
CA SER A 248 14.95 10.53 10.29
C SER A 248 14.54 11.42 11.46
N SER A 249 13.64 12.38 11.27
CA SER A 249 13.14 13.23 12.35
C SER A 249 12.27 12.48 13.36
N LEU A 250 11.64 11.39 12.94
CA LEU A 250 10.93 10.46 13.82
C LEU A 250 11.87 9.61 14.67
N LEU A 251 13.00 9.15 14.09
CA LEU A 251 14.00 8.33 14.79
C LEU A 251 14.88 9.15 15.75
N LEU A 252 15.31 10.35 15.33
CA LEU A 252 16.16 11.23 16.17
C LEU A 252 15.45 11.71 17.44
N GLY A 253 14.15 11.59 17.47
CA GLY A 253 13.42 11.86 18.70
C GLY A 253 13.24 10.64 19.60
N LEU A 254 13.88 9.51 19.31
CA LEU A 254 13.96 8.31 20.18
C LEU A 254 15.23 8.29 21.03
N ILE A 255 16.15 9.26 20.84
CA ILE A 255 17.32 9.53 21.65
C ILE A 255 17.02 10.78 22.47
#